data_3cf06bcea702fa9656f4446bd2fb04c6
#
_entry.id   3cf06bcea702fa9656f4446bd2fb04c6
#
_cell.length_a   1.000
_cell.length_b   1.000
_cell.length_c   1.000
_cell.angle_alpha   90.00
_cell.angle_beta   90.00
_cell.angle_gamma   90.00
#
_symmetry.space_group_name_H-M   'P 1'
#
loop_
_entity.id
_entity.type
_entity.pdbx_description
1 polymer ?
#
loop_
_entity_poly.entity_id
_entity_poly.type
_entity_poly.pdbx_seq_one_letter_code
_entity_poly.pdbx_strand_id
1 'polypeptide(L)'
;MTQHSTAAVIGGGIAGMAAAYELSKAGFHVTVLETRDRVGGRIWTVRKGDFVMDLGTAVYLGTYREAVAMIHEVGLTNEFVETPVIFGMPRQGKQHYLDLAKPIRASLATQVISWPAKIKALRLFADVFKHRASLGYDTYDELAEIDNETVYDYSHRVLNDELARYVSAPLVSGTWVHEDHDTSVALLHWTVRNMLVKSVFNLTSGVAGLPVKLATLVDTKLEHTVTNVTDNGSAVEVTYTTPSSGEQTQTFDTAVIATTAQPALNMYPQMDENHRNLYGTARYHRLGNVSLGFSARPNDPGTFSMVSPYDDPDTIAVIADHNKAPGRAPRGKGLISVLLSPAYLNRTDDRDDDYLVDHALERVKYYYGKLPGDLEEHALFRWPESVPVLDKGRFKRIADFRRKIDRTSRVQFASDLDRIPGLNGGLVSGKEAAARVSAQFADRVPRARLIGTAGT
;
A
#
# COMPACT_ATOMS: atom_id res chain seq x y z
N MET A 1 -12.07 -1.48 41.20
CA MET A 1 -11.92 -1.98 39.81
C MET A 1 -11.43 -0.80 38.99
N THR A 2 -10.23 -0.84 38.46
CA THR A 2 -9.75 0.18 37.53
C THR A 2 -10.56 0.05 36.27
N GLN A 3 -11.39 1.03 35.97
CA GLN A 3 -12.18 1.06 34.73
C GLN A 3 -11.21 1.31 33.59
N HIS A 4 -11.02 0.32 32.72
CA HIS A 4 -10.22 0.47 31.52
C HIS A 4 -10.93 1.40 30.55
N SER A 5 -10.20 2.33 29.96
CA SER A 5 -10.73 3.18 28.88
C SER A 5 -11.08 2.37 27.65
N THR A 6 -12.15 2.72 26.98
CA THR A 6 -12.66 2.04 25.78
C THR A 6 -12.33 2.82 24.51
N ALA A 7 -12.00 2.14 23.43
CA ALA A 7 -11.68 2.76 22.16
C ALA A 7 -12.36 2.03 20.99
N ALA A 8 -13.05 2.78 20.15
CA ALA A 8 -13.51 2.28 18.85
C ALA A 8 -12.43 2.52 17.78
N VAL A 9 -12.16 1.52 16.95
CA VAL A 9 -11.38 1.68 15.73
C VAL A 9 -12.26 1.35 14.52
N ILE A 10 -12.44 2.31 13.64
CA ILE A 10 -13.37 2.23 12.52
C ILE A 10 -12.59 1.97 11.25
N GLY A 11 -12.71 0.75 10.74
CA GLY A 11 -11.97 0.23 9.59
C GLY A 11 -10.86 -0.75 9.98
N GLY A 12 -10.95 -1.98 9.48
CA GLY A 12 -10.01 -3.09 9.68
C GLY A 12 -8.85 -3.14 8.69
N GLY A 13 -8.53 -2.01 8.01
CA GLY A 13 -7.32 -1.87 7.20
C GLY A 13 -6.06 -1.84 8.06
N ILE A 14 -4.86 -1.85 7.43
CA ILE A 14 -3.60 -1.90 8.18
C ILE A 14 -3.44 -0.72 9.15
N ALA A 15 -3.97 0.46 8.81
CA ALA A 15 -3.93 1.62 9.69
C ALA A 15 -4.78 1.41 10.96
N GLY A 16 -6.01 0.93 10.79
CA GLY A 16 -6.89 0.61 11.92
C GLY A 16 -6.36 -0.55 12.75
N MET A 17 -5.89 -1.62 12.11
CA MET A 17 -5.33 -2.78 12.83
C MET A 17 -4.08 -2.42 13.64
N ALA A 18 -3.20 -1.56 13.11
CA ALA A 18 -2.04 -1.05 13.84
C ALA A 18 -2.48 -0.15 15.01
N ALA A 19 -3.45 0.75 14.80
CA ALA A 19 -4.00 1.58 15.87
C ALA A 19 -4.62 0.74 16.98
N ALA A 20 -5.43 -0.25 16.63
CA ALA A 20 -6.10 -1.14 17.58
C ALA A 20 -5.09 -1.95 18.40
N TYR A 21 -4.07 -2.50 17.78
CA TYR A 21 -3.03 -3.25 18.45
C TYR A 21 -2.23 -2.38 19.45
N GLU A 22 -1.79 -1.19 19.02
CA GLU A 22 -1.06 -0.28 19.91
C GLU A 22 -1.92 0.25 21.07
N LEU A 23 -3.18 0.55 20.83
CA LEU A 23 -4.13 0.93 21.91
C LEU A 23 -4.37 -0.22 22.89
N SER A 24 -4.50 -1.45 22.40
CA SER A 24 -4.63 -2.63 23.26
C SER A 24 -3.39 -2.82 24.14
N LYS A 25 -2.18 -2.64 23.59
CA LYS A 25 -0.92 -2.65 24.35
C LYS A 25 -0.87 -1.53 25.40
N ALA A 26 -1.46 -0.38 25.08
CA ALA A 26 -1.57 0.74 26.01
C ALA A 26 -2.63 0.52 27.11
N GLY A 27 -3.39 -0.59 27.09
CA GLY A 27 -4.35 -0.97 28.14
C GLY A 27 -5.79 -0.53 27.87
N PHE A 28 -6.13 -0.13 26.65
CA PHE A 28 -7.51 0.14 26.25
C PHE A 28 -8.28 -1.17 25.95
N HIS A 29 -9.56 -1.17 26.26
CA HIS A 29 -10.49 -2.13 25.64
C HIS A 29 -10.86 -1.64 24.25
N VAL A 30 -10.31 -2.27 23.22
CA VAL A 30 -10.45 -1.86 21.84
C VAL A 30 -11.48 -2.72 21.14
N THR A 31 -12.40 -2.10 20.39
CA THR A 31 -13.29 -2.78 19.43
C THR A 31 -13.03 -2.23 18.05
N VAL A 32 -12.66 -3.11 17.11
CA VAL A 32 -12.54 -2.77 15.69
C VAL A 32 -13.85 -3.07 14.98
N LEU A 33 -14.37 -2.08 14.23
CA LEU A 33 -15.58 -2.21 13.42
C LEU A 33 -15.20 -2.15 11.94
N GLU A 34 -15.36 -3.27 11.22
CA GLU A 34 -15.02 -3.41 9.79
C GLU A 34 -16.27 -3.74 8.98
N THR A 35 -16.49 -2.98 7.92
CA THR A 35 -17.66 -3.14 7.02
C THR A 35 -17.64 -4.47 6.26
N ARG A 36 -16.47 -4.96 5.88
CA ARG A 36 -16.32 -6.19 5.09
C ARG A 36 -16.36 -7.42 5.97
N ASP A 37 -16.48 -8.57 5.33
CA ASP A 37 -16.33 -9.91 5.92
C ASP A 37 -14.88 -10.29 6.24
N ARG A 38 -13.93 -9.35 6.04
CA ARG A 38 -12.49 -9.55 6.22
C ARG A 38 -11.75 -8.28 6.65
N VAL A 39 -10.63 -8.45 7.30
CA VAL A 39 -9.67 -7.36 7.58
C VAL A 39 -8.67 -7.17 6.43
N GLY A 40 -7.80 -6.17 6.57
CA GLY A 40 -6.70 -5.86 5.66
C GLY A 40 -6.99 -4.69 4.72
N GLY A 41 -8.27 -4.34 4.50
CA GLY A 41 -8.63 -3.27 3.57
C GLY A 41 -8.06 -3.52 2.17
N ARG A 42 -7.12 -2.68 1.72
CA ARG A 42 -6.40 -2.77 0.43
C ARG A 42 -5.26 -3.81 0.42
N ILE A 43 -5.01 -4.49 1.53
CA ILE A 43 -4.13 -5.65 1.63
C ILE A 43 -5.02 -6.88 1.67
N TRP A 44 -5.02 -7.63 0.58
CA TRP A 44 -5.92 -8.78 0.46
C TRP A 44 -5.24 -9.96 -0.22
N THR A 45 -5.29 -11.10 0.43
CA THR A 45 -4.81 -12.39 -0.08
C THR A 45 -5.98 -13.38 -0.09
N VAL A 46 -6.18 -14.08 -1.19
CA VAL A 46 -7.16 -15.16 -1.30
C VAL A 46 -6.46 -16.50 -1.60
N ARG A 47 -7.11 -17.57 -1.22
CA ARG A 47 -6.70 -18.92 -1.62
C ARG A 47 -7.71 -19.45 -2.64
N LYS A 48 -7.20 -19.91 -3.79
CA LYS A 48 -7.97 -20.60 -4.81
C LYS A 48 -7.26 -21.93 -5.09
N GLY A 49 -7.93 -23.05 -4.78
CA GLY A 49 -7.22 -24.32 -4.71
C GLY A 49 -5.96 -24.21 -3.85
N ASP A 50 -4.82 -24.60 -4.38
CA ASP A 50 -3.51 -24.51 -3.71
C ASP A 50 -2.73 -23.23 -4.02
N PHE A 51 -3.33 -22.26 -4.73
CA PHE A 51 -2.70 -20.97 -5.03
C PHE A 51 -2.99 -19.93 -3.95
N VAL A 52 -1.97 -19.13 -3.62
CA VAL A 52 -2.06 -18.02 -2.68
C VAL A 52 -1.89 -16.71 -3.45
N MET A 53 -2.99 -16.02 -3.72
CA MET A 53 -3.11 -14.89 -4.63
C MET A 53 -3.25 -13.59 -3.85
N ASP A 54 -2.31 -12.64 -4.06
CA ASP A 54 -2.43 -11.29 -3.51
C ASP A 54 -3.18 -10.39 -4.49
N LEU A 55 -4.35 -9.91 -4.11
CA LEU A 55 -5.21 -9.06 -4.95
C LEU A 55 -5.05 -7.55 -4.68
N GLY A 56 -4.22 -7.18 -3.72
CA GLY A 56 -3.94 -5.79 -3.34
C GLY A 56 -2.45 -5.47 -3.35
N THR A 57 -1.96 -4.98 -2.22
CA THR A 57 -0.52 -4.75 -2.00
C THR A 57 0.28 -6.01 -2.30
N ALA A 58 1.44 -5.85 -2.96
CA ALA A 58 2.19 -7.00 -3.49
C ALA A 58 3.38 -7.42 -2.61
N VAL A 59 3.96 -6.52 -1.81
CA VAL A 59 5.23 -6.76 -1.10
C VAL A 59 5.40 -5.89 0.14
N TYR A 60 6.38 -6.27 0.97
CA TYR A 60 6.98 -5.43 2.01
C TYR A 60 8.38 -4.98 1.56
N LEU A 61 8.67 -3.68 1.63
CA LEU A 61 10.02 -3.19 1.39
C LEU A 61 10.86 -3.31 2.67
N GLY A 62 12.14 -3.63 2.53
CA GLY A 62 13.07 -3.67 3.67
C GLY A 62 13.23 -2.31 4.37
N THR A 63 12.88 -1.23 3.70
CA THR A 63 12.81 0.13 4.27
C THR A 63 11.55 0.38 5.11
N TYR A 64 10.57 -0.51 5.12
CA TYR A 64 9.35 -0.43 5.94
C TYR A 64 9.63 -0.87 7.38
N ARG A 65 10.50 -0.12 8.06
CA ARG A 65 11.02 -0.48 9.39
C ARG A 65 9.92 -0.82 10.39
N GLU A 66 8.86 -0.01 10.43
CA GLU A 66 7.76 -0.20 11.37
C GLU A 66 6.93 -1.46 11.05
N ALA A 67 6.69 -1.73 9.76
CA ALA A 67 5.98 -2.93 9.35
C ALA A 67 6.81 -4.20 9.61
N VAL A 68 8.12 -4.16 9.31
CA VAL A 68 9.04 -5.28 9.58
C VAL A 68 9.13 -5.55 11.09
N ALA A 69 9.28 -4.49 11.91
CA ALA A 69 9.30 -4.63 13.37
C ALA A 69 8.00 -5.27 13.89
N MET A 70 6.84 -4.82 13.40
CA MET A 70 5.55 -5.36 13.81
C MET A 70 5.36 -6.82 13.39
N ILE A 71 5.83 -7.23 12.20
CA ILE A 71 5.82 -8.64 11.74
C ILE A 71 6.57 -9.53 12.76
N HIS A 72 7.75 -9.10 13.19
CA HIS A 72 8.53 -9.85 14.19
C HIS A 72 7.84 -9.83 15.56
N GLU A 73 7.33 -8.69 15.99
CA GLU A 73 6.65 -8.53 17.28
C GLU A 73 5.43 -9.43 17.42
N VAL A 74 4.63 -9.59 16.35
CA VAL A 74 3.42 -10.42 16.39
C VAL A 74 3.67 -11.90 16.07
N GLY A 75 4.95 -12.31 15.93
CA GLY A 75 5.33 -13.72 15.78
C GLY A 75 5.25 -14.27 14.37
N LEU A 76 5.32 -13.43 13.33
CA LEU A 76 5.32 -13.84 11.91
C LEU A 76 6.73 -14.00 11.31
N THR A 77 7.77 -14.02 12.13
CA THR A 77 9.19 -14.10 11.69
C THR A 77 9.44 -15.29 10.76
N ASN A 78 8.88 -16.45 11.06
CA ASN A 78 9.10 -17.68 10.29
C ASN A 78 8.39 -17.67 8.91
N GLU A 79 7.42 -16.78 8.73
CA GLU A 79 6.71 -16.61 7.46
C GLU A 79 7.35 -15.51 6.60
N PHE A 80 8.20 -14.67 7.20
CA PHE A 80 8.80 -13.49 6.57
C PHE A 80 10.04 -13.92 5.76
N VAL A 81 9.88 -13.90 4.44
CA VAL A 81 10.89 -14.41 3.50
C VAL A 81 11.33 -13.31 2.54
N GLU A 82 12.62 -13.32 2.17
CA GLU A 82 13.14 -12.40 1.17
C GLU A 82 12.65 -12.77 -0.22
N THR A 83 12.21 -11.76 -0.96
CA THR A 83 11.75 -11.88 -2.36
C THR A 83 12.89 -11.48 -3.28
N PRO A 84 13.28 -12.30 -4.26
CA PRO A 84 14.25 -11.89 -5.28
C PRO A 84 13.76 -10.68 -6.05
N VAL A 85 14.58 -9.64 -6.15
CA VAL A 85 14.21 -8.40 -6.85
C VAL A 85 14.84 -8.39 -8.23
N ILE A 86 14.22 -9.14 -9.14
CA ILE A 86 14.58 -9.17 -10.56
C ILE A 86 13.45 -8.45 -11.32
N PHE A 87 13.72 -7.20 -11.72
CA PHE A 87 12.80 -6.43 -12.54
C PHE A 87 12.90 -6.84 -14.00
N GLY A 88 11.76 -7.22 -14.59
CA GLY A 88 11.57 -7.31 -16.00
C GLY A 88 11.16 -5.94 -16.57
N MET A 89 11.70 -5.59 -17.71
CA MET A 89 11.33 -4.37 -18.45
C MET A 89 11.12 -4.77 -19.92
N PRO A 90 9.86 -4.88 -20.34
CA PRO A 90 9.55 -5.21 -21.71
C PRO A 90 9.91 -4.02 -22.62
N ARG A 91 10.62 -4.28 -23.70
CA ARG A 91 10.92 -3.30 -24.75
C ARG A 91 10.99 -3.99 -26.10
N GLN A 92 10.23 -3.50 -27.08
CA GLN A 92 10.21 -4.02 -28.47
C GLN A 92 9.99 -5.55 -28.53
N GLY A 93 9.05 -6.07 -27.74
CA GLY A 93 8.71 -7.50 -27.71
C GLY A 93 9.73 -8.40 -27.03
N LYS A 94 10.74 -7.83 -26.33
CA LYS A 94 11.74 -8.57 -25.56
C LYS A 94 11.70 -8.19 -24.10
N GLN A 95 11.83 -9.17 -23.22
CA GLN A 95 12.05 -8.95 -21.78
C GLN A 95 13.53 -8.69 -21.50
N HIS A 96 13.79 -7.64 -20.78
CA HIS A 96 15.10 -7.29 -20.25
C HIS A 96 15.07 -7.35 -18.73
N TYR A 97 16.10 -7.89 -18.10
CA TYR A 97 16.10 -8.08 -16.64
C TYR A 97 17.12 -7.20 -15.96
N LEU A 98 16.72 -6.60 -14.85
CA LEU A 98 17.59 -5.89 -13.91
C LEU A 98 17.57 -6.61 -12.56
N ASP A 99 18.68 -7.25 -12.21
CA ASP A 99 18.89 -7.84 -10.89
C ASP A 99 19.35 -6.74 -9.92
N LEU A 100 18.46 -6.29 -9.03
CA LEU A 100 18.78 -5.24 -8.08
C LEU A 100 19.69 -5.72 -6.92
N ALA A 101 19.95 -7.03 -6.79
CA ALA A 101 21.01 -7.52 -5.91
C ALA A 101 22.39 -7.09 -6.40
N LYS A 102 22.53 -6.78 -7.71
CA LYS A 102 23.77 -6.34 -8.36
C LYS A 102 23.55 -5.08 -9.18
N PRO A 103 23.10 -3.96 -8.57
CA PRO A 103 22.54 -2.81 -9.28
C PRO A 103 23.51 -2.17 -10.27
N ILE A 104 24.80 -2.02 -9.93
CA ILE A 104 25.81 -1.42 -10.83
C ILE A 104 26.00 -2.30 -12.07
N ARG A 105 26.18 -3.61 -11.89
CA ARG A 105 26.36 -4.54 -13.01
C ARG A 105 25.11 -4.59 -13.88
N ALA A 106 23.95 -4.65 -13.26
CA ALA A 106 22.66 -4.67 -13.97
C ALA A 106 22.45 -3.39 -14.79
N SER A 107 22.72 -2.20 -14.22
CA SER A 107 22.60 -0.92 -14.90
C SER A 107 23.57 -0.78 -16.09
N LEU A 108 24.80 -1.30 -15.97
CA LEU A 108 25.76 -1.28 -17.06
C LEU A 108 25.41 -2.28 -18.16
N ALA A 109 24.94 -3.48 -17.79
CA ALA A 109 24.64 -4.56 -18.72
C ALA A 109 23.29 -4.43 -19.42
N THR A 110 22.33 -3.70 -18.83
CA THR A 110 20.99 -3.59 -19.40
C THR A 110 20.99 -2.99 -20.80
N GLN A 111 20.15 -3.55 -21.68
CA GLN A 111 19.86 -3.03 -23.02
C GLN A 111 18.53 -2.27 -23.08
N VAL A 112 17.86 -2.08 -21.93
CA VAL A 112 16.60 -1.30 -21.85
C VAL A 112 16.82 0.14 -22.28
N ILE A 113 17.96 0.72 -21.94
CA ILE A 113 18.32 2.10 -22.29
C ILE A 113 19.69 2.16 -22.96
N SER A 114 19.83 3.10 -23.88
CA SER A 114 21.06 3.36 -24.64
C SER A 114 22.19 3.91 -23.74
N TRP A 115 23.42 3.84 -24.18
CA TRP A 115 24.55 4.41 -23.44
C TRP A 115 24.43 5.93 -23.20
N PRO A 116 23.98 6.76 -24.16
CA PRO A 116 23.70 8.17 -23.87
C PRO A 116 22.66 8.38 -22.76
N ALA A 117 21.60 7.54 -22.75
CA ALA A 117 20.58 7.58 -21.68
C ALA A 117 21.17 7.15 -20.32
N LYS A 118 22.05 6.12 -20.26
CA LYS A 118 22.76 5.74 -19.03
C LYS A 118 23.57 6.91 -18.44
N ILE A 119 24.28 7.66 -19.29
CA ILE A 119 25.03 8.85 -18.85
C ILE A 119 24.06 9.92 -18.33
N LYS A 120 22.95 10.15 -19.01
CA LYS A 120 21.94 11.11 -18.54
C LYS A 120 21.26 10.69 -17.25
N ALA A 121 21.08 9.39 -17.01
CA ALA A 121 20.50 8.85 -15.77
C ALA A 121 21.35 9.23 -14.53
N LEU A 122 22.64 9.52 -14.69
CA LEU A 122 23.49 10.02 -13.59
C LEU A 122 22.97 11.33 -13.00
N ARG A 123 22.27 12.15 -13.79
CA ARG A 123 21.62 13.38 -13.29
C ARG A 123 20.50 13.08 -12.31
N LEU A 124 19.65 12.08 -12.61
CA LEU A 124 18.62 11.63 -11.67
C LEU A 124 19.24 11.18 -10.34
N PHE A 125 20.30 10.39 -10.40
CA PHE A 125 21.00 9.96 -9.19
C PHE A 125 21.68 11.12 -8.46
N ALA A 126 22.24 12.12 -9.17
CA ALA A 126 22.80 13.32 -8.58
C ALA A 126 21.75 14.15 -7.84
N ASP A 127 20.56 14.33 -8.44
CA ASP A 127 19.45 15.06 -7.83
C ASP A 127 18.90 14.31 -6.60
N VAL A 128 18.74 13.00 -6.69
CA VAL A 128 18.36 12.15 -5.54
C VAL A 128 19.41 12.23 -4.43
N PHE A 129 20.69 12.21 -4.76
CA PHE A 129 21.76 12.34 -3.76
C PHE A 129 21.78 13.74 -3.12
N LYS A 130 21.60 14.79 -3.91
CA LYS A 130 21.48 16.18 -3.43
C LYS A 130 20.35 16.32 -2.40
N HIS A 131 19.19 15.71 -2.66
CA HIS A 131 18.01 15.80 -1.82
C HIS A 131 17.86 14.60 -0.84
N ARG A 132 18.88 13.76 -0.67
CA ARG A 132 18.76 12.51 0.09
C ARG A 132 18.26 12.64 1.54
N ALA A 133 18.54 13.77 2.18
CA ALA A 133 18.07 14.06 3.53
C ALA A 133 16.56 14.32 3.57
N SER A 134 16.02 14.92 2.52
CA SER A 134 14.60 15.24 2.36
C SER A 134 13.73 14.04 1.96
N LEU A 135 14.33 12.93 1.50
CA LEU A 135 13.64 11.77 0.93
C LEU A 135 13.38 10.67 1.97
N GLY A 136 13.10 11.05 3.22
CA GLY A 136 12.74 10.13 4.31
C GLY A 136 11.26 9.76 4.32
N TYR A 137 10.86 9.01 5.35
CA TYR A 137 9.46 8.65 5.59
C TYR A 137 8.69 9.69 6.38
N ASP A 138 9.38 10.61 7.10
CA ASP A 138 8.79 11.62 7.98
C ASP A 138 9.26 13.05 7.65
N THR A 139 9.93 13.25 6.51
CA THR A 139 10.51 14.52 6.06
C THR A 139 9.57 15.28 5.12
N TYR A 140 8.32 15.51 5.54
CA TYR A 140 7.30 16.08 4.65
C TYR A 140 7.50 17.55 4.36
N ASP A 141 8.07 18.33 5.29
CA ASP A 141 8.39 19.74 5.06
C ASP A 141 9.47 19.86 3.99
N GLU A 142 10.50 19.01 4.05
CA GLU A 142 11.59 19.00 3.08
C GLU A 142 11.14 18.39 1.72
N LEU A 143 10.24 17.40 1.73
CA LEU A 143 9.62 16.90 0.49
C LEU A 143 8.80 17.99 -0.20
N ALA A 144 8.14 18.87 0.56
CA ALA A 144 7.38 19.98 0.04
C ALA A 144 8.25 20.99 -0.73
N GLU A 145 9.52 21.14 -0.38
CA GLU A 145 10.46 22.04 -1.06
C GLU A 145 10.79 21.58 -2.49
N ILE A 146 10.77 20.27 -2.74
CA ILE A 146 11.05 19.69 -4.05
C ILE A 146 9.79 19.29 -4.82
N ASP A 147 8.59 19.57 -4.29
CA ASP A 147 7.28 19.31 -4.89
C ASP A 147 6.85 20.47 -5.82
N ASN A 148 7.61 20.73 -6.88
CA ASN A 148 7.48 21.93 -7.71
C ASN A 148 7.21 21.68 -9.20
N GLU A 149 7.41 20.44 -9.67
CA GLU A 149 7.14 20.04 -11.06
C GLU A 149 6.61 18.59 -11.11
N THR A 150 6.10 18.17 -12.27
CA THR A 150 5.66 16.80 -12.50
C THR A 150 6.83 15.89 -12.88
N VAL A 151 6.64 14.58 -12.77
CA VAL A 151 7.61 13.60 -13.27
C VAL A 151 7.84 13.76 -14.77
N TYR A 152 6.77 14.06 -15.52
CA TYR A 152 6.84 14.32 -16.95
C TYR A 152 7.74 15.53 -17.26
N ASP A 153 7.46 16.70 -16.65
CA ASP A 153 8.21 17.93 -16.85
C ASP A 153 9.71 17.74 -16.50
N TYR A 154 9.99 17.14 -15.34
CA TYR A 154 11.35 16.82 -14.92
C TYR A 154 12.07 15.92 -15.93
N SER A 155 11.41 14.83 -16.35
CA SER A 155 12.04 13.84 -17.24
C SER A 155 12.41 14.44 -18.60
N HIS A 156 11.56 15.29 -19.17
CA HIS A 156 11.84 15.96 -20.44
C HIS A 156 12.84 17.11 -20.33
N ARG A 157 12.85 17.81 -19.20
CA ARG A 157 13.78 18.91 -18.95
C ARG A 157 15.19 18.44 -18.56
N VAL A 158 15.30 17.42 -17.70
CA VAL A 158 16.60 16.99 -17.10
C VAL A 158 17.14 15.71 -17.75
N LEU A 159 16.26 14.80 -18.08
CA LEU A 159 16.62 13.50 -18.64
C LEU A 159 16.47 13.50 -20.18
N ASN A 160 15.80 12.51 -20.75
CA ASN A 160 15.42 12.45 -22.16
C ASN A 160 14.20 11.52 -22.33
N ASP A 161 13.62 11.50 -23.52
CA ASP A 161 12.43 10.71 -23.84
C ASP A 161 12.62 9.22 -23.56
N GLU A 162 13.83 8.68 -23.77
CA GLU A 162 14.11 7.28 -23.50
C GLU A 162 14.04 6.96 -22.00
N LEU A 163 14.59 7.83 -21.14
CA LEU A 163 14.49 7.70 -19.68
C LEU A 163 13.10 7.99 -19.18
N ALA A 164 12.40 8.97 -19.76
CA ALA A 164 11.00 9.22 -19.44
C ALA A 164 10.17 7.96 -19.68
N ARG A 165 10.29 7.37 -20.88
CA ARG A 165 9.50 6.22 -21.33
C ARG A 165 9.82 4.92 -20.62
N TYR A 166 11.10 4.63 -20.36
CA TYR A 166 11.54 3.32 -19.85
C TYR A 166 12.05 3.32 -18.41
N VAL A 167 12.12 4.48 -17.75
CA VAL A 167 12.56 4.56 -16.34
C VAL A 167 11.55 5.33 -15.50
N SER A 168 11.34 6.62 -15.75
CA SER A 168 10.55 7.46 -14.85
C SER A 168 9.07 7.08 -14.83
N ALA A 169 8.43 6.96 -16.01
CA ALA A 169 7.02 6.62 -16.09
C ALA A 169 6.73 5.20 -15.58
N PRO A 170 7.44 4.12 -16.02
CA PRO A 170 7.22 2.78 -15.48
C PRO A 170 7.47 2.69 -13.98
N LEU A 171 8.42 3.45 -13.44
CA LEU A 171 8.73 3.43 -12.01
C LEU A 171 7.58 4.00 -11.18
N VAL A 172 6.97 5.11 -11.58
CA VAL A 172 5.84 5.67 -10.84
C VAL A 172 4.53 4.94 -11.12
N SER A 173 4.31 4.43 -12.34
CA SER A 173 3.11 3.66 -12.64
C SER A 173 3.15 2.27 -11.99
N GLY A 174 4.22 1.52 -12.15
CA GLY A 174 4.36 0.16 -11.63
C GLY A 174 4.43 0.10 -10.11
N THR A 175 4.86 1.16 -9.44
CA THR A 175 4.96 1.22 -7.99
C THR A 175 3.73 1.82 -7.32
N TRP A 176 3.22 2.91 -7.89
CA TRP A 176 2.22 3.76 -7.25
C TRP A 176 0.90 3.86 -8.02
N VAL A 177 0.80 3.19 -9.18
CA VAL A 177 -0.38 3.30 -10.06
C VAL A 177 -0.57 4.72 -10.60
N HIS A 178 0.50 5.53 -10.65
CA HIS A 178 0.45 6.95 -11.01
C HIS A 178 0.84 7.19 -12.45
N GLU A 179 0.24 8.21 -13.06
CA GLU A 179 0.65 8.73 -14.35
C GLU A 179 1.73 9.80 -14.16
N ASP A 180 2.74 9.86 -15.02
CA ASP A 180 3.87 10.80 -14.89
C ASP A 180 3.49 12.26 -15.10
N HIS A 181 2.41 12.52 -15.86
CA HIS A 181 1.91 13.88 -16.14
C HIS A 181 1.37 14.61 -14.91
N ASP A 182 0.81 13.89 -13.95
CA ASP A 182 0.24 14.45 -12.72
C ASP A 182 1.16 14.32 -11.52
N THR A 183 1.98 13.28 -11.50
CA THR A 183 2.77 12.87 -10.33
C THR A 183 3.85 13.87 -10.00
N SER A 184 3.96 14.23 -8.72
CA SER A 184 5.05 15.06 -8.20
C SER A 184 6.42 14.40 -8.43
N VAL A 185 7.40 15.18 -8.88
CA VAL A 185 8.80 14.75 -8.99
C VAL A 185 9.38 14.31 -7.65
N ALA A 186 8.88 14.85 -6.54
CA ALA A 186 9.29 14.45 -5.20
C ALA A 186 9.03 12.95 -4.96
N LEU A 187 7.92 12.41 -5.49
CA LEU A 187 7.63 10.98 -5.43
C LEU A 187 8.62 10.14 -6.25
N LEU A 188 8.99 10.58 -7.45
CA LEU A 188 10.01 9.91 -8.26
C LEU A 188 11.34 9.85 -7.51
N HIS A 189 11.82 10.98 -6.98
CA HIS A 189 13.06 11.02 -6.22
C HIS A 189 13.00 10.15 -4.97
N TRP A 190 11.88 10.22 -4.23
CA TRP A 190 11.65 9.37 -3.07
C TRP A 190 11.69 7.87 -3.45
N THR A 191 11.04 7.51 -4.55
CA THR A 191 10.97 6.13 -5.04
C THR A 191 12.37 5.62 -5.42
N VAL A 192 13.13 6.39 -6.18
CA VAL A 192 14.51 6.03 -6.53
C VAL A 192 15.37 5.85 -5.27
N ARG A 193 15.22 6.74 -4.28
CA ARG A 193 15.99 6.68 -3.02
C ARG A 193 15.66 5.45 -2.17
N ASN A 194 14.38 5.08 -2.08
CA ASN A 194 13.88 4.08 -1.12
C ASN A 194 13.56 2.72 -1.74
N MET A 195 13.33 2.65 -3.05
CA MET A 195 13.00 1.41 -3.74
C MET A 195 14.12 0.76 -4.52
N LEU A 196 15.22 1.48 -4.80
CA LEU A 196 16.48 0.83 -5.19
C LEU A 196 17.10 0.11 -3.98
N VAL A 197 16.22 -0.50 -3.18
CA VAL A 197 16.58 -1.24 -1.99
C VAL A 197 16.97 -2.66 -2.34
N LYS A 198 17.91 -3.16 -1.57
CA LYS A 198 18.46 -4.50 -1.72
C LYS A 198 17.51 -5.60 -1.23
N SER A 199 16.47 -5.25 -0.47
CA SER A 199 15.63 -6.24 0.20
C SER A 199 14.15 -5.91 0.03
N VAL A 200 13.43 -6.85 -0.57
CA VAL A 200 11.97 -6.91 -0.65
C VAL A 200 11.55 -8.20 0.03
N PHE A 201 10.46 -8.18 0.75
CA PHE A 201 9.99 -9.31 1.54
C PHE A 201 8.53 -9.63 1.24
N ASN A 202 8.17 -10.84 1.58
CA ASN A 202 6.79 -11.31 1.54
C ASN A 202 6.52 -12.25 2.72
N LEU A 203 5.24 -12.54 2.97
CA LEU A 203 4.84 -13.61 3.89
C LEU A 203 4.42 -14.84 3.07
N THR A 204 4.81 -16.02 3.51
CA THR A 204 4.41 -17.28 2.86
C THR A 204 2.90 -17.47 2.84
N SER A 205 2.20 -16.96 3.85
CA SER A 205 0.73 -16.97 3.95
C SER A 205 0.03 -15.91 3.07
N GLY A 206 0.78 -14.99 2.47
CA GLY A 206 0.25 -13.86 1.71
C GLY A 206 0.50 -12.52 2.41
N VAL A 207 0.48 -11.42 1.64
CA VAL A 207 0.73 -10.08 2.19
C VAL A 207 -0.29 -9.72 3.27
N ALA A 208 -1.50 -10.27 3.22
CA ALA A 208 -2.53 -10.06 4.25
C ALA A 208 -2.22 -10.77 5.60
N GLY A 209 -1.17 -11.57 5.69
CA GLY A 209 -0.82 -12.27 6.94
C GLY A 209 -0.69 -11.33 8.15
N LEU A 210 -0.11 -10.12 7.97
CA LEU A 210 0.04 -9.15 9.06
C LEU A 210 -1.31 -8.63 9.58
N PRO A 211 -2.20 -7.99 8.79
CA PRO A 211 -3.48 -7.53 9.30
C PRO A 211 -4.36 -8.68 9.82
N VAL A 212 -4.31 -9.87 9.22
CA VAL A 212 -5.02 -11.05 9.71
C VAL A 212 -4.49 -11.48 11.09
N LYS A 213 -3.18 -11.50 11.28
CA LYS A 213 -2.58 -11.80 12.59
C LYS A 213 -2.98 -10.77 13.64
N LEU A 214 -2.93 -9.48 13.32
CA LEU A 214 -3.35 -8.41 14.23
C LEU A 214 -4.80 -8.58 14.67
N ALA A 215 -5.70 -8.98 13.77
CA ALA A 215 -7.11 -9.22 14.09
C ALA A 215 -7.33 -10.35 15.11
N THR A 216 -6.39 -11.28 15.26
CA THR A 216 -6.47 -12.30 16.31
C THR A 216 -6.06 -11.80 17.70
N LEU A 217 -5.51 -10.60 17.78
CA LEU A 217 -4.96 -10.00 19.02
C LEU A 217 -5.86 -8.90 19.61
N VAL A 218 -6.90 -8.48 18.89
CA VAL A 218 -7.85 -7.44 19.30
C VAL A 218 -9.29 -7.86 18.99
N ASP A 219 -10.28 -7.33 19.71
CA ASP A 219 -11.70 -7.59 19.43
C ASP A 219 -12.08 -6.97 18.09
N THR A 220 -12.30 -7.80 17.09
CA THR A 220 -12.60 -7.38 15.70
C THR A 220 -13.99 -7.86 15.29
N LYS A 221 -14.85 -6.91 14.95
CA LYS A 221 -16.21 -7.15 14.46
C LYS A 221 -16.26 -6.90 12.95
N LEU A 222 -16.42 -7.97 12.19
CA LEU A 222 -16.62 -7.93 10.75
C LEU A 222 -18.09 -7.66 10.43
N GLU A 223 -18.38 -7.19 9.21
CA GLU A 223 -19.74 -6.86 8.74
C GLU A 223 -20.46 -5.83 9.63
N HIS A 224 -19.68 -4.94 10.26
CA HIS A 224 -20.18 -3.82 11.06
C HIS A 224 -19.90 -2.51 10.31
N THR A 225 -20.91 -1.98 9.64
CA THR A 225 -20.78 -0.74 8.87
C THR A 225 -21.10 0.46 9.73
N VAL A 226 -20.08 1.24 10.10
CA VAL A 226 -20.28 2.49 10.84
C VAL A 226 -20.92 3.54 9.93
N THR A 227 -22.04 4.10 10.38
CA THR A 227 -22.83 5.10 9.66
C THR A 227 -22.67 6.50 10.26
N ASN A 228 -22.43 6.59 11.58
CA ASN A 228 -22.25 7.87 12.24
C ASN A 228 -21.30 7.78 13.44
N VAL A 229 -20.54 8.84 13.64
CA VAL A 229 -19.66 9.08 14.81
C VAL A 229 -19.99 10.45 15.38
N THR A 230 -20.24 10.53 16.68
CA THR A 230 -20.55 11.80 17.36
C THR A 230 -19.68 11.94 18.61
N ASP A 231 -18.88 12.99 18.67
CA ASP A 231 -18.18 13.40 19.91
C ASP A 231 -19.12 14.34 20.69
N ASN A 232 -19.57 13.91 21.89
CA ASN A 232 -20.41 14.72 22.77
C ASN A 232 -19.60 15.48 23.84
N GLY A 233 -18.26 15.52 23.70
CA GLY A 233 -17.34 16.20 24.61
C GLY A 233 -16.92 15.37 25.84
N SER A 234 -17.69 14.36 26.22
CA SER A 234 -17.37 13.45 27.34
C SER A 234 -17.06 12.02 26.85
N ALA A 235 -17.66 11.60 25.76
CA ALA A 235 -17.55 10.30 25.14
C ALA A 235 -17.79 10.39 23.62
N VAL A 236 -17.52 9.30 22.91
CA VAL A 236 -17.78 9.17 21.47
C VAL A 236 -18.86 8.11 21.26
N GLU A 237 -19.95 8.49 20.61
CA GLU A 237 -21.02 7.59 20.20
C GLU A 237 -20.75 7.13 18.77
N VAL A 238 -20.77 5.81 18.57
CA VAL A 238 -20.56 5.18 17.27
C VAL A 238 -21.80 4.40 16.89
N THR A 239 -22.46 4.83 15.82
CA THR A 239 -23.63 4.15 15.25
C THR A 239 -23.20 3.30 14.06
N TYR A 240 -23.64 2.04 14.03
CA TYR A 240 -23.29 1.09 12.99
C TYR A 240 -24.45 0.17 12.68
N THR A 241 -24.43 -0.44 11.50
CA THR A 241 -25.40 -1.46 11.06
C THR A 241 -24.73 -2.82 10.94
N THR A 242 -25.48 -3.88 11.19
CA THR A 242 -25.08 -5.26 10.97
C THR A 242 -26.14 -6.02 10.17
N PRO A 243 -25.78 -7.09 9.44
CA PRO A 243 -26.77 -7.87 8.68
C PRO A 243 -27.86 -8.50 9.56
N SER A 244 -27.53 -8.83 10.83
CA SER A 244 -28.40 -9.60 11.73
C SER A 244 -29.28 -8.75 12.65
N SER A 245 -28.84 -7.54 13.04
CA SER A 245 -29.52 -6.78 14.12
C SER A 245 -29.83 -5.32 13.76
N GLY A 246 -29.61 -4.91 12.49
CA GLY A 246 -29.90 -3.56 12.04
C GLY A 246 -28.99 -2.51 12.68
N GLU A 247 -29.52 -1.30 12.92
CA GLU A 247 -28.77 -0.18 13.47
C GLU A 247 -28.60 -0.31 14.99
N GLN A 248 -27.39 -0.05 15.45
CA GLN A 248 -26.99 -0.06 16.85
C GLN A 248 -26.09 1.13 17.16
N THR A 249 -26.10 1.61 18.40
CA THR A 249 -25.21 2.66 18.88
C THR A 249 -24.48 2.17 20.12
N GLN A 250 -23.17 2.39 20.15
CA GLN A 250 -22.30 2.07 21.29
C GLN A 250 -21.45 3.28 21.66
N THR A 251 -21.21 3.45 22.97
CA THR A 251 -20.42 4.57 23.51
C THR A 251 -19.02 4.11 23.86
N PHE A 252 -18.02 4.93 23.51
CA PHE A 252 -16.60 4.74 23.79
C PHE A 252 -15.98 6.01 24.38
N ASP A 253 -14.86 5.89 25.09
CA ASP A 253 -14.11 7.06 25.56
C ASP A 253 -13.43 7.83 24.43
N THR A 254 -13.05 7.12 23.36
CA THR A 254 -12.34 7.68 22.18
C THR A 254 -12.61 6.84 20.93
N ALA A 255 -12.33 7.42 19.76
CA ALA A 255 -12.40 6.69 18.51
C ALA A 255 -11.20 7.01 17.57
N VAL A 256 -10.83 6.04 16.73
CA VAL A 256 -9.90 6.22 15.61
C VAL A 256 -10.62 5.88 14.30
N ILE A 257 -10.80 6.87 13.41
CA ILE A 257 -11.35 6.67 12.08
C ILE A 257 -10.20 6.29 11.13
N ALA A 258 -10.24 5.06 10.61
CA ALA A 258 -9.19 4.46 9.78
C ALA A 258 -9.73 3.97 8.43
N THR A 259 -10.63 4.73 7.84
CA THR A 259 -11.25 4.45 6.53
C THR A 259 -10.61 5.29 5.43
N THR A 260 -11.02 5.07 4.16
CA THR A 260 -10.76 6.00 3.05
C THR A 260 -11.52 7.31 3.24
N ALA A 261 -11.24 8.29 2.39
CA ALA A 261 -11.71 9.67 2.60
C ALA A 261 -13.24 9.82 2.63
N GLN A 262 -13.93 9.29 1.63
CA GLN A 262 -15.36 9.53 1.50
C GLN A 262 -16.20 8.92 2.66
N PRO A 263 -15.96 7.67 3.09
CA PRO A 263 -16.62 7.15 4.28
C PRO A 263 -16.34 7.98 5.54
N ALA A 264 -15.10 8.44 5.76
CA ALA A 264 -14.76 9.27 6.91
C ALA A 264 -15.53 10.60 6.91
N LEU A 265 -15.63 11.27 5.77
CA LEU A 265 -16.40 12.51 5.61
C LEU A 265 -17.89 12.31 5.87
N ASN A 266 -18.43 11.19 5.43
CA ASN A 266 -19.85 10.88 5.57
C ASN A 266 -20.23 10.56 7.03
N MET A 267 -19.40 9.75 7.72
CA MET A 267 -19.73 9.28 9.07
C MET A 267 -19.40 10.27 10.18
N TYR A 268 -18.52 11.26 9.96
CA TYR A 268 -18.11 12.20 11.00
C TYR A 268 -18.32 13.66 10.58
N PRO A 269 -19.57 14.19 10.69
CA PRO A 269 -19.90 15.57 10.33
C PRO A 269 -19.15 16.63 11.17
N GLN A 270 -18.69 16.29 12.38
CA GLN A 270 -17.93 17.15 13.28
C GLN A 270 -16.43 17.24 12.93
N MET A 271 -16.01 16.62 11.81
CA MET A 271 -14.62 16.68 11.34
C MET A 271 -14.14 18.13 11.26
N ASP A 272 -12.97 18.41 11.84
CA ASP A 272 -12.37 19.73 11.77
C ASP A 272 -12.00 20.14 10.34
N GLU A 273 -11.81 21.44 10.13
CA GLU A 273 -11.56 22.00 8.80
C GLU A 273 -10.27 21.46 8.17
N ASN A 274 -9.22 21.24 8.95
CA ASN A 274 -7.95 20.74 8.45
C ASN A 274 -8.10 19.33 7.86
N HIS A 275 -8.76 18.40 8.57
CA HIS A 275 -9.07 17.07 8.07
C HIS A 275 -10.06 17.12 6.90
N ARG A 276 -11.12 17.95 7.00
CA ARG A 276 -12.12 18.11 5.93
C ARG A 276 -11.48 18.55 4.62
N ASN A 277 -10.52 19.47 4.66
CA ASN A 277 -9.80 19.94 3.48
C ASN A 277 -8.92 18.84 2.87
N LEU A 278 -8.17 18.07 3.69
CA LEU A 278 -7.34 16.98 3.20
C LEU A 278 -8.18 15.85 2.60
N TYR A 279 -9.24 15.42 3.31
CA TYR A 279 -10.09 14.32 2.92
C TYR A 279 -11.02 14.69 1.75
N GLY A 280 -11.57 15.91 1.75
CA GLY A 280 -12.46 16.40 0.69
C GLY A 280 -11.76 16.63 -0.65
N THR A 281 -10.43 16.80 -0.64
CA THR A 281 -9.61 16.91 -1.87
C THR A 281 -8.91 15.60 -2.23
N ALA A 282 -9.14 14.53 -1.48
CA ALA A 282 -8.49 13.26 -1.74
C ALA A 282 -9.00 12.64 -3.04
N ARG A 283 -8.06 12.22 -3.88
CA ARG A 283 -8.32 11.43 -5.08
C ARG A 283 -7.59 10.11 -4.97
N TYR A 284 -8.13 9.06 -5.56
CA TYR A 284 -7.52 7.74 -5.58
C TYR A 284 -7.44 7.24 -7.02
N HIS A 285 -6.37 6.53 -7.33
CA HIS A 285 -6.32 5.75 -8.56
C HIS A 285 -7.15 4.48 -8.42
N ARG A 286 -7.78 4.06 -9.53
CA ARG A 286 -8.37 2.73 -9.67
C ARG A 286 -7.28 1.73 -10.03
N LEU A 287 -7.50 0.47 -9.71
CA LEU A 287 -6.58 -0.62 -10.07
C LEU A 287 -7.35 -1.91 -10.29
N GLY A 288 -7.13 -2.59 -11.40
CA GLY A 288 -7.54 -3.98 -11.59
C GLY A 288 -6.38 -4.92 -11.24
N ASN A 289 -6.64 -5.95 -10.47
CA ASN A 289 -5.67 -7.02 -10.24
C ASN A 289 -6.29 -8.35 -10.66
N VAL A 290 -5.72 -8.97 -11.68
CA VAL A 290 -6.10 -10.29 -12.18
C VAL A 290 -4.99 -11.27 -11.89
N SER A 291 -5.21 -12.19 -10.96
CA SER A 291 -4.25 -13.23 -10.58
C SER A 291 -4.63 -14.55 -11.24
N LEU A 292 -3.69 -15.17 -11.94
CA LEU A 292 -3.88 -16.32 -12.83
C LEU A 292 -2.97 -17.47 -12.43
N GLY A 293 -3.54 -18.60 -12.02
CA GLY A 293 -2.84 -19.83 -11.66
C GLY A 293 -2.80 -20.79 -12.85
N PHE A 294 -1.60 -21.21 -13.25
CA PHE A 294 -1.36 -22.05 -14.42
C PHE A 294 -0.83 -23.43 -14.04
N SER A 295 -1.15 -24.43 -14.85
CA SER A 295 -0.71 -25.83 -14.71
C SER A 295 0.81 -26.01 -14.83
N ALA A 296 1.53 -25.04 -15.42
CA ALA A 296 2.99 -25.06 -15.53
C ALA A 296 3.60 -23.71 -15.17
N ARG A 297 4.85 -23.73 -14.70
CA ARG A 297 5.64 -22.53 -14.35
C ARG A 297 6.41 -22.06 -15.56
N PRO A 298 6.33 -20.76 -15.93
CA PRO A 298 7.18 -20.21 -16.98
C PRO A 298 8.66 -20.24 -16.54
N ASN A 299 9.54 -20.49 -17.49
CA ASN A 299 10.99 -20.39 -17.26
C ASN A 299 11.44 -18.93 -17.38
N ASP A 300 11.08 -18.13 -16.38
CA ASP A 300 11.35 -16.70 -16.33
C ASP A 300 11.88 -16.33 -14.94
N PRO A 301 13.05 -15.65 -14.85
CA PRO A 301 13.64 -15.28 -13.57
C PRO A 301 13.02 -14.02 -12.99
N GLY A 302 12.22 -13.26 -13.75
CA GLY A 302 11.62 -12.00 -13.32
C GLY A 302 10.65 -12.21 -12.16
N THR A 303 10.63 -11.26 -11.25
CA THR A 303 9.60 -11.20 -10.20
C THR A 303 8.57 -10.14 -10.52
N PHE A 304 9.01 -8.95 -10.96
CA PHE A 304 8.15 -7.83 -11.31
C PHE A 304 8.52 -7.33 -12.70
N SER A 305 7.59 -7.33 -13.63
CA SER A 305 7.74 -6.68 -14.93
C SER A 305 7.00 -5.34 -14.89
N MET A 306 7.76 -4.23 -14.86
CA MET A 306 7.22 -2.88 -14.96
C MET A 306 7.00 -2.52 -16.40
N VAL A 307 5.78 -2.17 -16.75
CA VAL A 307 5.36 -1.89 -18.12
C VAL A 307 5.40 -0.38 -18.37
N SER A 308 5.97 0.01 -19.51
CA SER A 308 5.92 1.40 -19.92
C SER A 308 4.49 1.77 -20.37
N PRO A 309 3.85 2.78 -19.75
CA PRO A 309 2.52 3.22 -20.16
C PRO A 309 2.48 3.79 -21.58
N TYR A 310 3.64 4.14 -22.15
CA TYR A 310 3.79 4.58 -23.54
C TYR A 310 3.80 3.41 -24.54
N ASP A 311 4.07 2.18 -24.11
CA ASP A 311 4.08 0.98 -24.94
C ASP A 311 2.80 0.15 -24.76
N ASP A 312 2.31 0.06 -23.52
CA ASP A 312 1.06 -0.61 -23.16
C ASP A 312 0.34 0.23 -22.07
N PRO A 313 -0.61 1.08 -22.46
CA PRO A 313 -1.34 1.93 -21.52
C PRO A 313 -2.34 1.16 -20.66
N ASP A 314 -2.61 -0.09 -20.97
CA ASP A 314 -3.63 -0.91 -20.31
C ASP A 314 -3.07 -1.70 -19.14
N THR A 315 -1.76 -1.98 -19.15
CA THR A 315 -1.07 -2.79 -18.16
C THR A 315 -0.06 -1.96 -17.39
N ILE A 316 -0.15 -1.99 -16.07
CA ILE A 316 0.83 -1.33 -15.19
C ILE A 316 2.03 -2.23 -14.93
N ALA A 317 1.76 -3.49 -14.59
CA ALA A 317 2.78 -4.47 -14.26
C ALA A 317 2.28 -5.90 -14.48
N VAL A 318 3.23 -6.80 -14.70
CA VAL A 318 3.01 -8.26 -14.66
C VAL A 318 3.92 -8.83 -13.59
N ILE A 319 3.34 -9.54 -12.63
CA ILE A 319 4.04 -10.05 -11.45
C ILE A 319 4.07 -11.58 -11.51
N ALA A 320 5.25 -12.16 -11.49
CA ALA A 320 5.42 -13.60 -11.33
C ALA A 320 5.37 -13.97 -9.83
N ASP A 321 4.16 -14.11 -9.30
CA ASP A 321 3.93 -14.34 -7.86
C ASP A 321 4.58 -15.61 -7.35
N HIS A 322 4.71 -16.64 -8.19
CA HIS A 322 5.44 -17.87 -7.89
C HIS A 322 6.95 -17.64 -7.64
N ASN A 323 7.50 -16.47 -8.00
CA ASN A 323 8.86 -16.06 -7.69
C ASN A 323 8.96 -15.19 -6.41
N LYS A 324 7.84 -14.69 -5.88
CA LYS A 324 7.86 -13.80 -4.69
C LYS A 324 8.19 -14.52 -3.40
N ALA A 325 7.57 -15.68 -3.18
CA ALA A 325 7.76 -16.47 -1.96
C ALA A 325 7.43 -17.95 -2.20
N PRO A 326 8.04 -18.86 -1.43
CA PRO A 326 7.63 -20.26 -1.42
C PRO A 326 6.15 -20.44 -1.07
N GLY A 327 5.47 -21.39 -1.71
CA GLY A 327 4.07 -21.71 -1.41
C GLY A 327 3.02 -20.82 -2.09
N ARG A 328 3.44 -19.86 -2.92
CA ARG A 328 2.49 -19.04 -3.70
C ARG A 328 1.76 -19.84 -4.77
N ALA A 329 2.45 -20.78 -5.38
CA ALA A 329 1.90 -21.76 -6.31
C ALA A 329 2.39 -23.15 -5.95
N PRO A 330 1.66 -24.22 -6.30
CA PRO A 330 2.12 -25.59 -6.17
C PRO A 330 3.44 -25.81 -6.95
N ARG A 331 4.19 -26.83 -6.53
CA ARG A 331 5.47 -27.14 -7.18
C ARG A 331 5.26 -27.41 -8.69
N GLY A 332 6.02 -26.70 -9.51
CA GLY A 332 5.96 -26.83 -10.98
C GLY A 332 4.87 -25.98 -11.63
N LYS A 333 3.96 -25.38 -10.86
CA LYS A 333 2.90 -24.50 -11.35
C LYS A 333 3.29 -23.03 -11.34
N GLY A 334 2.63 -22.24 -12.17
CA GLY A 334 2.83 -20.80 -12.32
C GLY A 334 1.72 -20.01 -11.64
N LEU A 335 2.05 -18.87 -11.05
CA LEU A 335 1.09 -17.86 -10.59
C LEU A 335 1.55 -16.51 -11.10
N ILE A 336 0.70 -15.83 -11.88
CA ILE A 336 1.01 -14.56 -12.52
C ILE A 336 -0.13 -13.60 -12.26
N SER A 337 0.18 -12.41 -11.75
CA SER A 337 -0.78 -11.33 -11.62
C SER A 337 -0.53 -10.26 -12.68
N VAL A 338 -1.62 -9.79 -13.32
CA VAL A 338 -1.64 -8.68 -14.25
C VAL A 338 -2.34 -7.51 -13.60
N LEU A 339 -1.63 -6.39 -13.48
CA LEU A 339 -2.17 -5.15 -12.92
C LEU A 339 -2.67 -4.26 -14.07
N LEU A 340 -3.98 -4.01 -14.09
CA LEU A 340 -4.67 -3.23 -15.10
C LEU A 340 -4.73 -1.76 -14.70
N SER A 341 -4.46 -0.87 -15.65
CA SER A 341 -4.35 0.57 -15.41
C SER A 341 -5.70 1.24 -15.10
N PRO A 342 -5.69 2.43 -14.44
CA PRO A 342 -6.88 3.25 -14.27
C PRO A 342 -7.56 3.58 -15.60
N ALA A 343 -6.76 3.91 -16.64
CA ALA A 343 -7.27 4.24 -17.97
C ALA A 343 -8.02 3.07 -18.62
N TYR A 344 -7.48 1.85 -18.49
CA TYR A 344 -8.14 0.63 -18.97
C TYR A 344 -9.45 0.39 -18.24
N LEU A 345 -9.46 0.42 -16.90
CA LEU A 345 -10.66 0.22 -16.10
C LEU A 345 -11.76 1.24 -16.38
N ASN A 346 -11.38 2.51 -16.65
CA ASN A 346 -12.37 3.54 -17.01
C ASN A 346 -13.02 3.28 -18.36
N ARG A 347 -12.27 2.70 -19.34
CA ARG A 347 -12.82 2.35 -20.66
C ARG A 347 -13.63 1.05 -20.67
N THR A 348 -13.45 0.21 -19.65
CA THR A 348 -14.06 -1.12 -19.57
C THR A 348 -14.93 -1.27 -18.30
N ASP A 349 -15.45 -0.17 -17.81
CA ASP A 349 -16.24 -0.16 -16.55
C ASP A 349 -17.57 -0.93 -16.70
N ASP A 350 -18.09 -1.00 -17.91
CA ASP A 350 -19.30 -1.75 -18.31
C ASP A 350 -19.04 -3.23 -18.62
N ARG A 351 -17.76 -3.66 -18.65
CA ARG A 351 -17.40 -5.04 -18.96
C ARG A 351 -17.43 -5.91 -17.71
N ASP A 352 -17.78 -7.19 -17.92
CA ASP A 352 -17.75 -8.20 -16.86
C ASP A 352 -16.31 -8.61 -16.47
N ASP A 353 -16.22 -9.49 -15.50
CA ASP A 353 -14.93 -9.95 -15.00
C ASP A 353 -14.24 -10.91 -15.97
N ASP A 354 -14.99 -11.71 -16.73
CA ASP A 354 -14.44 -12.64 -17.71
C ASP A 354 -13.71 -11.88 -18.83
N TYR A 355 -14.25 -10.73 -19.28
CA TYR A 355 -13.57 -9.86 -20.22
C TYR A 355 -12.19 -9.38 -19.71
N LEU A 356 -12.09 -9.04 -18.43
CA LEU A 356 -10.80 -8.61 -17.85
C LEU A 356 -9.84 -9.79 -17.68
N VAL A 357 -10.34 -10.97 -17.37
CA VAL A 357 -9.53 -12.21 -17.30
C VAL A 357 -8.98 -12.57 -18.67
N ASP A 358 -9.80 -12.51 -19.72
CA ASP A 358 -9.36 -12.76 -21.09
C ASP A 358 -8.29 -11.76 -21.52
N HIS A 359 -8.47 -10.49 -21.22
CA HIS A 359 -7.45 -9.48 -21.48
C HIS A 359 -6.14 -9.78 -20.71
N ALA A 360 -6.22 -10.17 -19.45
CA ALA A 360 -5.04 -10.52 -18.67
C ALA A 360 -4.32 -11.76 -19.25
N LEU A 361 -5.04 -12.76 -19.75
CA LEU A 361 -4.46 -13.92 -20.47
C LEU A 361 -3.72 -13.49 -21.73
N GLU A 362 -4.29 -12.56 -22.52
CA GLU A 362 -3.62 -11.99 -23.69
C GLU A 362 -2.34 -11.23 -23.30
N ARG A 363 -2.34 -10.51 -22.16
CA ARG A 363 -1.11 -9.85 -21.65
C ARG A 363 -0.06 -10.87 -21.22
N VAL A 364 -0.43 -11.93 -20.49
CA VAL A 364 0.51 -13.02 -20.17
C VAL A 364 1.11 -13.62 -21.43
N LYS A 365 0.29 -13.92 -22.42
CA LYS A 365 0.75 -14.45 -23.72
C LYS A 365 1.69 -13.47 -24.43
N TYR A 366 1.39 -12.18 -24.40
CA TYR A 366 2.23 -11.15 -25.00
C TYR A 366 3.60 -11.06 -24.33
N TYR A 367 3.65 -11.03 -22.99
CA TYR A 367 4.90 -10.85 -22.24
C TYR A 367 5.76 -12.11 -22.15
N TYR A 368 5.16 -13.31 -22.15
CA TYR A 368 5.89 -14.60 -22.07
C TYR A 368 5.97 -15.33 -23.43
N GLY A 369 5.41 -14.76 -24.50
CA GLY A 369 5.37 -15.36 -25.83
C GLY A 369 4.31 -16.45 -26.00
N LYS A 370 3.87 -17.07 -24.91
CA LYS A 370 2.80 -18.07 -24.83
C LYS A 370 2.27 -18.17 -23.42
N LEU A 371 1.11 -18.78 -23.23
CA LEU A 371 0.64 -19.17 -21.89
C LEU A 371 1.55 -20.27 -21.33
N PRO A 372 1.85 -20.25 -20.02
CA PRO A 372 2.71 -21.25 -19.38
C PRO A 372 2.10 -22.65 -19.36
N GLY A 373 0.79 -22.76 -19.45
CA GLY A 373 0.00 -23.98 -19.41
C GLY A 373 -1.48 -23.64 -19.42
N ASP A 374 -2.32 -24.61 -19.02
CA ASP A 374 -3.76 -24.38 -18.87
C ASP A 374 -4.02 -23.49 -17.64
N LEU A 375 -5.01 -22.62 -17.73
CA LEU A 375 -5.50 -21.85 -16.58
C LEU A 375 -6.28 -22.80 -15.65
N GLU A 376 -5.85 -22.92 -14.41
CA GLU A 376 -6.50 -23.77 -13.41
C GLU A 376 -7.36 -22.97 -12.44
N GLU A 377 -6.87 -21.80 -12.04
CA GLU A 377 -7.54 -20.93 -11.07
C GLU A 377 -7.33 -19.47 -11.43
N HIS A 378 -8.27 -18.62 -11.07
CA HIS A 378 -8.10 -17.19 -11.16
C HIS A 378 -8.83 -16.46 -10.05
N ALA A 379 -8.38 -15.22 -9.78
CA ALA A 379 -9.07 -14.27 -8.93
C ALA A 379 -8.88 -12.86 -9.48
N LEU A 380 -9.92 -12.06 -9.40
CA LEU A 380 -9.92 -10.68 -9.87
C LEU A 380 -10.51 -9.76 -8.80
N PHE A 381 -9.94 -8.55 -8.70
CA PHE A 381 -10.58 -7.48 -7.95
C PHE A 381 -10.36 -6.12 -8.62
N ARG A 382 -11.42 -5.33 -8.70
CA ARG A 382 -11.41 -3.94 -9.16
C ARG A 382 -11.40 -3.02 -7.97
N TRP A 383 -10.25 -2.40 -7.69
CA TRP A 383 -10.10 -1.43 -6.62
C TRP A 383 -10.58 -0.07 -7.09
N PRO A 384 -11.71 0.45 -6.57
CA PRO A 384 -12.15 1.80 -6.90
C PRO A 384 -11.27 2.88 -6.28
N GLU A 385 -10.72 2.60 -5.11
CA GLU A 385 -9.83 3.45 -4.32
C GLU A 385 -8.56 2.69 -3.95
N SER A 386 -7.61 2.57 -4.89
CA SER A 386 -6.38 1.80 -4.71
C SER A 386 -5.32 2.59 -3.94
N VAL A 387 -4.77 3.62 -4.56
CA VAL A 387 -3.67 4.43 -4.01
C VAL A 387 -4.06 5.91 -4.06
N PRO A 388 -3.84 6.68 -2.98
CA PRO A 388 -4.01 8.14 -2.99
C PRO A 388 -3.13 8.79 -4.05
N VAL A 389 -3.67 9.75 -4.79
CA VAL A 389 -2.94 10.50 -5.82
C VAL A 389 -1.96 11.47 -5.17
N LEU A 390 -0.69 11.35 -5.54
CA LEU A 390 0.39 12.28 -5.14
C LEU A 390 0.73 13.22 -6.31
N ASP A 391 -0.22 14.08 -6.65
CA ASP A 391 -0.06 15.12 -7.65
C ASP A 391 0.92 16.22 -7.20
N LYS A 392 1.41 16.99 -8.16
CA LYS A 392 2.25 18.15 -7.88
C LYS A 392 1.58 19.10 -6.87
N GLY A 393 2.31 19.48 -5.82
CA GLY A 393 1.82 20.28 -4.69
C GLY A 393 1.20 19.44 -3.55
N ARG A 394 1.07 18.11 -3.70
CA ARG A 394 0.48 17.27 -2.66
C ARG A 394 1.34 17.20 -1.40
N PHE A 395 2.66 17.15 -1.53
CA PHE A 395 3.55 17.13 -0.36
C PHE A 395 3.50 18.41 0.44
N LYS A 396 3.28 19.56 -0.22
CA LYS A 396 3.01 20.85 0.47
C LYS A 396 1.73 20.78 1.29
N ARG A 397 0.65 20.24 0.69
CA ARG A 397 -0.63 20.05 1.40
C ARG A 397 -0.51 19.08 2.58
N ILE A 398 0.27 18.02 2.42
CA ILE A 398 0.55 17.06 3.50
C ILE A 398 1.35 17.74 4.64
N ALA A 399 2.41 18.45 4.33
CA ALA A 399 3.21 19.18 5.32
C ALA A 399 2.35 20.19 6.11
N ASP A 400 1.55 21.00 5.41
CA ASP A 400 0.64 21.97 6.02
C ASP A 400 -0.40 21.31 6.91
N PHE A 401 -1.00 20.21 6.47
CA PHE A 401 -1.95 19.42 7.24
C PHE A 401 -1.33 18.87 8.53
N ARG A 402 -0.16 18.23 8.44
CA ARG A 402 0.49 17.56 9.58
C ARG A 402 0.86 18.54 10.70
N ARG A 403 1.22 19.79 10.36
CA ARG A 403 1.49 20.84 11.35
C ARG A 403 0.24 21.27 12.15
N LYS A 404 -0.95 21.06 11.61
CA LYS A 404 -2.23 21.53 12.17
C LYS A 404 -3.08 20.40 12.79
N ILE A 405 -2.57 19.18 12.88
CA ILE A 405 -3.33 18.07 13.50
C ILE A 405 -3.66 18.39 14.94
N ASP A 406 -4.94 18.36 15.28
CA ASP A 406 -5.40 18.43 16.68
C ASP A 406 -5.10 17.12 17.39
N ARG A 407 -4.16 17.18 18.32
CA ARG A 407 -3.72 16.03 19.12
C ARG A 407 -4.60 15.79 20.35
N THR A 408 -5.55 16.69 20.62
CA THR A 408 -6.42 16.65 21.82
C THR A 408 -7.84 16.15 21.50
N SER A 409 -8.20 16.04 20.24
CA SER A 409 -9.50 15.51 19.82
C SER A 409 -9.70 14.06 20.26
N ARG A 410 -10.87 13.73 20.79
CA ARG A 410 -11.26 12.36 21.15
C ARG A 410 -11.38 11.45 19.93
N VAL A 411 -11.68 12.03 18.78
CA VAL A 411 -11.71 11.32 17.49
C VAL A 411 -10.42 11.62 16.75
N GLN A 412 -9.57 10.62 16.61
CA GLN A 412 -8.32 10.69 15.85
C GLN A 412 -8.48 9.99 14.51
N PHE A 413 -7.58 10.30 13.57
CA PHE A 413 -7.59 9.72 12.24
C PHE A 413 -6.31 8.93 11.96
N ALA A 414 -6.46 7.83 11.23
CA ALA A 414 -5.37 7.00 10.75
C ALA A 414 -5.56 6.70 9.24
N SER A 415 -4.69 7.24 8.41
CA SER A 415 -4.81 7.12 6.95
C SER A 415 -3.45 7.24 6.27
N ASP A 416 -3.34 6.73 5.06
CA ASP A 416 -2.20 6.98 4.18
C ASP A 416 -2.34 8.26 3.33
N LEU A 417 -3.36 9.08 3.59
CA LEU A 417 -3.60 10.35 2.89
C LEU A 417 -2.59 11.44 3.25
N ASP A 418 -2.08 11.43 4.47
CA ASP A 418 -1.19 12.45 5.02
C ASP A 418 0.29 12.06 4.97
N ARG A 419 0.64 11.12 4.06
CA ARG A 419 2.02 10.59 3.96
C ARG A 419 2.29 9.90 2.62
N ILE A 420 3.49 9.34 2.46
CA ILE A 420 3.79 8.38 1.39
C ILE A 420 2.80 7.21 1.56
N PRO A 421 1.97 6.92 0.54
CA PRO A 421 0.89 5.96 0.67
C PRO A 421 1.39 4.51 0.77
N GLY A 422 0.47 3.61 0.99
CA GLY A 422 0.70 2.17 1.02
C GLY A 422 0.81 1.58 2.42
N LEU A 423 1.23 0.32 2.51
CA LEU A 423 1.19 -0.50 3.70
C LEU A 423 1.90 0.16 4.90
N ASN A 424 3.16 0.57 4.74
CA ASN A 424 3.92 1.19 5.83
C ASN A 424 3.36 2.56 6.22
N GLY A 425 2.92 3.34 5.24
CA GLY A 425 2.29 4.64 5.51
C GLY A 425 1.03 4.48 6.37
N GLY A 426 0.14 3.58 6.00
CA GLY A 426 -1.05 3.28 6.79
C GLY A 426 -0.71 2.77 8.20
N LEU A 427 0.23 1.83 8.32
CA LEU A 427 0.66 1.28 9.60
C LEU A 427 1.22 2.36 10.53
N VAL A 428 2.13 3.20 10.05
CA VAL A 428 2.71 4.31 10.83
C VAL A 428 1.64 5.30 11.25
N SER A 429 0.67 5.62 10.36
CA SER A 429 -0.47 6.48 10.70
C SER A 429 -1.29 5.91 11.85
N GLY A 430 -1.55 4.61 11.83
CA GLY A 430 -2.25 3.92 12.91
C GLY A 430 -1.51 4.02 14.25
N LYS A 431 -0.20 3.77 14.25
CA LYS A 431 0.65 3.92 15.45
C LYS A 431 0.64 5.35 15.98
N GLU A 432 0.73 6.35 15.11
CA GLU A 432 0.69 7.77 15.52
C GLU A 432 -0.69 8.16 16.10
N ALA A 433 -1.79 7.67 15.49
CA ALA A 433 -3.14 7.91 16.03
C ALA A 433 -3.29 7.29 17.41
N ALA A 434 -2.84 6.06 17.61
CA ALA A 434 -2.83 5.39 18.91
C ALA A 434 -1.99 6.16 19.95
N ALA A 435 -0.82 6.66 19.55
CA ALA A 435 0.02 7.46 20.43
C ALA A 435 -0.65 8.77 20.86
N ARG A 436 -1.36 9.47 19.95
CA ARG A 436 -2.13 10.68 20.27
C ARG A 436 -3.25 10.38 21.26
N VAL A 437 -4.02 9.30 21.04
CA VAL A 437 -5.05 8.85 21.98
C VAL A 437 -4.44 8.50 23.32
N SER A 438 -3.40 7.68 23.37
CA SER A 438 -2.77 7.24 24.62
C SER A 438 -2.24 8.41 25.45
N ALA A 439 -1.72 9.45 24.81
CA ALA A 439 -1.26 10.66 25.50
C ALA A 439 -2.39 11.42 26.19
N GLN A 440 -3.61 11.41 25.64
CA GLN A 440 -4.78 12.07 26.27
C GLN A 440 -5.30 11.31 27.49
N PHE A 441 -5.06 10.02 27.57
CA PHE A 441 -5.55 9.13 28.63
C PHE A 441 -4.44 8.64 29.57
N ALA A 442 -3.25 9.28 29.56
CA ALA A 442 -2.08 8.83 30.31
C ALA A 442 -2.34 8.68 31.84
N ASP A 443 -3.23 9.50 32.39
CA ASP A 443 -3.61 9.47 33.82
C ASP A 443 -4.68 8.41 34.15
N ARG A 444 -5.32 7.82 33.14
CA ARG A 444 -6.44 6.87 33.28
C ARG A 444 -6.07 5.44 32.95
N VAL A 445 -5.02 5.24 32.18
CA VAL A 445 -4.59 3.91 31.74
C VAL A 445 -3.45 3.42 32.63
N PRO A 446 -3.59 2.27 33.33
CA PRO A 446 -2.52 1.70 34.14
C PRO A 446 -1.32 1.41 33.22
N ARG A 447 -0.13 1.93 33.56
CA ARG A 447 1.10 1.54 32.85
C ARG A 447 1.23 0.03 32.90
N ALA A 448 1.12 -0.65 31.77
CA ALA A 448 1.39 -2.08 31.68
C ALA A 448 2.80 -2.30 32.26
N ARG A 449 2.91 -3.11 33.31
CA ARG A 449 4.21 -3.58 33.80
C ARG A 449 4.84 -4.34 32.64
N LEU A 450 5.93 -3.80 32.09
CA LEU A 450 6.82 -4.56 31.24
C LEU A 450 7.18 -5.82 32.06
N ILE A 451 6.58 -6.95 31.70
CA ILE A 451 7.01 -8.25 32.23
C ILE A 451 8.38 -8.45 31.58
N GLY A 452 9.40 -8.13 32.40
CA GLY A 452 10.76 -8.40 32.06
C GLY A 452 10.91 -9.88 31.75
N THR A 453 11.39 -10.21 30.59
CA THR A 453 11.99 -11.49 30.30
C THR A 453 13.23 -11.60 31.18
N ALA A 454 13.05 -12.10 32.39
CA ALA A 454 14.14 -12.59 33.21
C ALA A 454 14.33 -14.07 32.91
N GLY A 455 15.44 -14.37 32.29
CA GLY A 455 16.30 -15.52 32.49
C GLY A 455 15.74 -16.94 32.37
N THR A 456 16.17 -17.68 31.47
CA THR A 456 17.24 -18.70 31.48
C THR A 456 17.34 -19.34 30.10
#